data_c1cfa06e7002d900679060c23560c835
#
_entry.id   c1cfa06e7002d900679060c23560c835
#
_cell.length_a   1.000
_cell.length_b   1.000
_cell.length_c   1.000
_cell.angle_alpha   90.00
_cell.angle_beta   90.00
_cell.angle_gamma   90.00
#
_symmetry.space_group_name_H-M   'P 1'
#
loop_
_entity.id
_entity.type
_entity.pdbx_description
1 polymer ?
#
loop_
_entity_poly.entity_id
_entity_poly.type
_entity_poly.pdbx_seq_one_letter_code
_entity_poly.pdbx_strand_id
1 'polypeptide(L)'
;MGPQSMGGDIIYIVSKNAVFAGPNNVAYGATKADQAHQVRLLAAELGADGIRVNGVNPDGVVRGSGIFAAGWGAQRAAVYGVPEEKLGEYYASRTLLKREVLPEHVANAVFVLASSELSHTTGLLVPVDAGVAAAFLR
;
A
#
# COMPACT_ATOMS: atom_id res chain seq x y z
N MET A 1 -15.41 12.01 15.76
CA MET A 1 -15.81 12.26 14.38
C MET A 1 -17.32 12.42 14.37
N GLY A 2 -17.92 12.86 13.32
CA GLY A 2 -19.36 13.15 13.24
C GLY A 2 -19.66 14.60 13.57
N PRO A 3 -20.85 14.91 14.14
CA PRO A 3 -21.32 16.30 14.20
C PRO A 3 -20.48 17.25 15.05
N GLN A 4 -19.55 16.76 15.82
CA GLN A 4 -18.64 17.59 16.59
C GLN A 4 -17.46 18.14 15.76
N SER A 5 -17.31 17.67 14.56
CA SER A 5 -16.52 18.27 13.48
C SER A 5 -15.07 18.65 13.80
N MET A 6 -14.37 17.84 14.56
CA MET A 6 -12.92 18.02 14.63
C MET A 6 -12.22 17.53 13.37
N GLY A 7 -12.97 16.83 12.52
CA GLY A 7 -12.40 16.15 11.38
C GLY A 7 -11.63 14.92 11.80
N GLY A 8 -10.85 14.40 10.89
CA GLY A 8 -9.99 13.25 11.15
C GLY A 8 -9.49 12.62 9.88
N ASP A 9 -8.62 11.66 10.05
CA ASP A 9 -8.02 10.92 8.95
C ASP A 9 -8.14 9.43 9.19
N ILE A 10 -8.58 8.71 8.16
CA ILE A 10 -8.51 7.26 8.09
C ILE A 10 -7.54 6.92 6.99
N ILE A 11 -6.52 6.12 7.29
CA ILE A 11 -5.50 5.76 6.32
C ILE A 11 -5.42 4.24 6.25
N TYR A 12 -5.69 3.72 5.04
CA TYR A 12 -5.61 2.29 4.77
C TYR A 12 -4.20 1.92 4.33
N ILE A 13 -3.70 0.83 4.87
CA ILE A 13 -2.48 0.19 4.36
C ILE A 13 -2.93 -0.90 3.41
N VAL A 14 -2.90 -0.60 2.11
CA VAL A 14 -3.39 -1.52 1.10
C VAL A 14 -2.22 -2.32 0.52
N SER A 15 -1.99 -2.28 -0.77
CA SER A 15 -0.88 -2.96 -1.44
C SER A 15 -0.90 -2.59 -2.92
N LYS A 16 0.26 -2.62 -3.58
CA LYS A 16 0.28 -2.54 -5.04
C LYS A 16 -0.54 -3.65 -5.69
N ASN A 17 -0.71 -4.77 -4.99
CA ASN A 17 -1.51 -5.91 -5.48
C ASN A 17 -3.00 -5.60 -5.59
N ALA A 18 -3.45 -4.45 -5.13
CA ALA A 18 -4.79 -3.96 -5.45
C ALA A 18 -4.94 -3.66 -6.95
N VAL A 19 -3.84 -3.38 -7.64
CA VAL A 19 -3.80 -3.03 -9.06
C VAL A 19 -2.94 -4.00 -9.86
N PHE A 20 -1.82 -4.44 -9.31
CA PHE A 20 -0.85 -5.30 -9.98
C PHE A 20 -1.28 -6.76 -9.90
N ALA A 21 -1.30 -7.44 -11.05
CA ALA A 21 -1.63 -8.86 -11.14
C ALA A 21 -0.41 -9.72 -10.87
N GLY A 22 -0.16 -10.03 -9.61
CA GLY A 22 0.94 -10.91 -9.22
C GLY A 22 0.60 -12.38 -9.39
N PRO A 23 1.59 -13.25 -9.58
CA PRO A 23 1.36 -14.67 -9.77
C PRO A 23 0.89 -15.36 -8.48
N ASN A 24 -0.02 -16.33 -8.61
CA ASN A 24 -0.51 -17.17 -7.51
C ASN A 24 -1.01 -16.35 -6.31
N ASN A 25 -1.76 -15.28 -6.57
CA ASN A 25 -2.10 -14.30 -5.55
C ASN A 25 -3.53 -13.78 -5.66
N VAL A 26 -4.45 -14.61 -6.14
CA VAL A 26 -5.82 -14.18 -6.44
C VAL A 26 -6.53 -13.68 -5.18
N ALA A 27 -6.50 -14.48 -4.11
CA ALA A 27 -7.23 -14.13 -2.89
C ALA A 27 -6.69 -12.85 -2.26
N TYR A 28 -5.36 -12.74 -2.14
CA TYR A 28 -4.72 -11.57 -1.56
C TYR A 28 -4.98 -10.32 -2.42
N GLY A 29 -4.78 -10.43 -3.72
CA GLY A 29 -5.00 -9.33 -4.65
C GLY A 29 -6.45 -8.85 -4.64
N ALA A 30 -7.42 -9.77 -4.63
CA ALA A 30 -8.83 -9.42 -4.57
C ALA A 30 -9.18 -8.71 -3.26
N THR A 31 -8.63 -9.19 -2.12
CA THR A 31 -8.83 -8.55 -0.81
C THR A 31 -8.29 -7.12 -0.81
N LYS A 32 -7.10 -6.92 -1.38
CA LYS A 32 -6.50 -5.59 -1.42
C LYS A 32 -7.23 -4.66 -2.38
N ALA A 33 -7.75 -5.16 -3.50
CA ALA A 33 -8.58 -4.38 -4.41
C ALA A 33 -9.88 -3.93 -3.72
N ASP A 34 -10.48 -4.79 -2.91
CA ASP A 34 -11.64 -4.44 -2.09
C ASP A 34 -11.32 -3.30 -1.13
N GLN A 35 -10.20 -3.41 -0.40
CA GLN A 35 -9.76 -2.34 0.51
C GLN A 35 -9.50 -1.02 -0.22
N ALA A 36 -8.89 -1.08 -1.40
CA ALA A 36 -8.64 0.12 -2.21
C ALA A 36 -9.95 0.81 -2.59
N HIS A 37 -10.99 0.05 -2.93
CA HIS A 37 -12.28 0.64 -3.24
C HIS A 37 -12.98 1.17 -2.00
N GLN A 38 -12.81 0.53 -0.83
CA GLN A 38 -13.32 1.06 0.44
C GLN A 38 -12.80 2.47 0.73
N VAL A 39 -11.54 2.76 0.39
CA VAL A 39 -10.99 4.11 0.54
C VAL A 39 -11.86 5.13 -0.20
N ARG A 40 -12.20 4.84 -1.44
CA ARG A 40 -13.03 5.75 -2.25
C ARG A 40 -14.46 5.85 -1.73
N LEU A 41 -15.05 4.73 -1.33
CA LEU A 41 -16.41 4.69 -0.80
C LEU A 41 -16.52 5.48 0.50
N LEU A 42 -15.58 5.27 1.42
CA LEU A 42 -15.58 5.99 2.69
C LEU A 42 -15.26 7.47 2.51
N ALA A 43 -14.38 7.81 1.58
CA ALA A 43 -14.11 9.22 1.27
C ALA A 43 -15.39 9.94 0.81
N ALA A 44 -16.18 9.27 -0.04
CA ALA A 44 -17.44 9.82 -0.53
C ALA A 44 -18.47 9.95 0.59
N GLU A 45 -18.51 8.99 1.52
CA GLU A 45 -19.50 8.96 2.59
C GLU A 45 -19.17 9.92 3.72
N LEU A 46 -17.90 10.04 4.09
CA LEU A 46 -17.47 10.76 5.29
C LEU A 46 -16.95 12.17 5.03
N GLY A 47 -16.81 12.57 3.77
CA GLY A 47 -16.24 13.86 3.42
C GLY A 47 -17.01 15.05 4.02
N ALA A 48 -18.34 14.97 4.03
CA ALA A 48 -19.18 16.02 4.59
C ALA A 48 -19.00 16.19 6.11
N ASP A 49 -18.49 15.16 6.79
CA ASP A 49 -18.17 15.19 8.22
C ASP A 49 -16.75 15.69 8.49
N GLY A 50 -16.03 16.12 7.45
CA GLY A 50 -14.66 16.58 7.59
C GLY A 50 -13.64 15.45 7.78
N ILE A 51 -13.99 14.23 7.42
CA ILE A 51 -13.11 13.08 7.57
C ILE A 51 -12.50 12.75 6.22
N ARG A 52 -11.18 12.73 6.16
CA ARG A 52 -10.43 12.35 4.97
C ARG A 52 -10.10 10.85 5.03
N VAL A 53 -10.22 10.17 3.91
CA VAL A 53 -9.92 8.74 3.80
C VAL A 53 -8.98 8.55 2.63
N ASN A 54 -7.77 8.13 2.92
CA ASN A 54 -6.72 7.89 1.93
C ASN A 54 -6.03 6.56 2.23
N GLY A 55 -5.17 6.13 1.36
CA GLY A 55 -4.43 4.90 1.57
C GLY A 55 -3.07 4.90 0.91
N VAL A 56 -2.27 3.91 1.24
CA VAL A 56 -0.97 3.67 0.63
C VAL A 56 -0.95 2.28 0.01
N ASN A 57 -0.26 2.15 -1.11
CA ASN A 57 -0.06 0.89 -1.84
C ASN A 57 1.43 0.54 -1.84
N PRO A 58 1.94 -0.08 -0.76
CA PRO A 58 3.34 -0.49 -0.74
C PRO A 58 3.59 -1.71 -1.64
N ASP A 59 4.82 -1.82 -2.13
CA ASP A 59 5.33 -3.07 -2.69
C ASP A 59 5.81 -3.98 -1.54
N GLY A 60 6.36 -5.14 -1.87
CA GLY A 60 6.82 -6.11 -0.87
C GLY A 60 7.84 -5.50 0.08
N VAL A 61 7.41 -5.21 1.30
CA VAL A 61 8.28 -4.77 2.38
C VAL A 61 8.80 -6.03 3.06
N VAL A 62 9.97 -6.48 2.64
CA VAL A 62 10.55 -7.76 3.11
C VAL A 62 11.20 -7.58 4.46
N ARG A 63 12.09 -6.59 4.58
CA ARG A 63 12.82 -6.33 5.83
C ARG A 63 11.90 -5.67 6.84
N GLY A 64 11.88 -6.23 8.05
CA GLY A 64 11.09 -5.69 9.13
C GLY A 64 9.59 -5.93 9.02
N SER A 65 9.15 -6.72 8.03
CA SER A 65 7.74 -7.04 7.86
C SER A 65 7.42 -8.40 8.48
N GLY A 66 6.44 -8.42 9.38
CA GLY A 66 5.99 -9.67 10.00
C GLY A 66 5.34 -10.63 9.02
N ILE A 67 4.76 -10.13 7.92
CA ILE A 67 4.09 -10.98 6.92
C ILE A 67 5.09 -11.92 6.24
N PHE A 68 6.32 -11.46 6.00
CA PHE A 68 7.35 -12.28 5.37
C PHE A 68 8.06 -13.19 6.38
N ALA A 69 8.00 -12.86 7.67
CA ALA A 69 8.64 -13.64 8.73
C ALA A 69 7.89 -14.94 9.05
N ALA A 70 6.61 -15.07 8.70
CA ALA A 70 5.76 -16.23 9.03
C ALA A 70 5.73 -17.28 7.92
N GLY A 71 6.82 -17.47 7.16
CA GLY A 71 6.89 -18.41 6.04
C GLY A 71 6.40 -17.86 4.71
N TRP A 72 5.79 -16.70 4.70
CA TRP A 72 5.32 -16.04 3.47
C TRP A 72 6.49 -15.71 2.55
N GLY A 73 7.62 -15.28 3.12
CA GLY A 73 8.82 -14.97 2.34
C GLY A 73 9.34 -16.16 1.56
N ALA A 74 9.41 -17.33 2.20
CA ALA A 74 9.84 -18.55 1.54
C ALA A 74 8.89 -18.94 0.41
N GLN A 75 7.58 -18.84 0.63
CA GLN A 75 6.57 -19.13 -0.38
C GLN A 75 6.69 -18.19 -1.58
N ARG A 76 6.85 -16.90 -1.34
CA ARG A 76 6.98 -15.92 -2.43
C ARG A 76 8.29 -16.09 -3.18
N ALA A 77 9.39 -16.37 -2.47
CA ALA A 77 10.67 -16.66 -3.11
C ALA A 77 10.57 -17.87 -4.03
N ALA A 78 9.88 -18.93 -3.60
CA ALA A 78 9.67 -20.11 -4.43
C ALA A 78 8.86 -19.79 -5.68
N VAL A 79 7.81 -18.97 -5.58
CA VAL A 79 6.99 -18.53 -6.73
C VAL A 79 7.85 -17.79 -7.76
N TYR A 80 8.76 -16.95 -7.32
CA TYR A 80 9.63 -16.17 -8.21
C TYR A 80 10.91 -16.90 -8.60
N GLY A 81 11.18 -18.08 -8.01
CA GLY A 81 12.37 -18.87 -8.32
C GLY A 81 13.66 -18.24 -7.81
N VAL A 82 13.62 -17.54 -6.68
CA VAL A 82 14.79 -16.92 -6.06
C VAL A 82 14.99 -17.45 -4.65
N PRO A 83 16.25 -17.44 -4.10
CA PRO A 83 16.47 -17.73 -2.69
C PRO A 83 15.73 -16.75 -1.80
N GLU A 84 15.24 -17.22 -0.64
CA GLU A 84 14.49 -16.36 0.29
C GLU A 84 15.30 -15.14 0.72
N GLU A 85 16.60 -15.30 0.97
CA GLU A 85 17.48 -14.19 1.38
C GLU A 85 17.71 -13.16 0.28
N LYS A 86 17.35 -13.48 -0.96
CA LYS A 86 17.44 -12.58 -2.12
C LYS A 86 16.12 -11.94 -2.49
N LEU A 87 15.06 -12.21 -1.72
CA LEU A 87 13.72 -11.73 -2.06
C LEU A 87 13.64 -10.20 -2.10
N GLY A 88 14.28 -9.52 -1.14
CA GLY A 88 14.34 -8.06 -1.13
C GLY A 88 15.02 -7.49 -2.36
N GLU A 89 16.16 -8.07 -2.76
CA GLU A 89 16.86 -7.66 -3.97
C GLU A 89 16.03 -7.91 -5.22
N TYR A 90 15.28 -9.01 -5.25
CA TYR A 90 14.39 -9.31 -6.36
C TYR A 90 13.30 -8.24 -6.50
N TYR A 91 12.63 -7.87 -5.39
CA TYR A 91 11.63 -6.81 -5.43
C TYR A 91 12.25 -5.49 -5.89
N ALA A 92 13.41 -5.12 -5.37
CA ALA A 92 14.10 -3.90 -5.77
C ALA A 92 14.42 -3.89 -7.27
N SER A 93 14.85 -5.02 -7.81
CA SER A 93 15.23 -5.12 -9.23
C SER A 93 14.08 -4.83 -10.18
N ARG A 94 12.84 -5.05 -9.75
CA ARG A 94 11.64 -4.81 -10.57
C ARG A 94 11.19 -3.36 -10.58
N THR A 95 11.72 -2.55 -9.69
CA THR A 95 11.29 -1.16 -9.56
C THR A 95 12.06 -0.23 -10.48
N LEU A 96 11.46 0.91 -10.79
CA LEU A 96 12.14 1.94 -11.59
C LEU A 96 13.29 2.58 -10.83
N LEU A 97 13.13 2.78 -9.52
CA LEU A 97 14.17 3.39 -8.68
C LEU A 97 15.23 2.39 -8.25
N LYS A 98 15.03 1.09 -8.50
CA LYS A 98 15.97 0.02 -8.09
C LYS A 98 16.27 0.03 -6.61
N ARG A 99 15.23 0.21 -5.80
CA ARG A 99 15.33 0.30 -4.34
C ARG A 99 14.31 -0.60 -3.68
N GLU A 100 14.68 -1.15 -2.51
CA GLU A 100 13.71 -1.81 -1.65
C GLU A 100 12.81 -0.79 -0.98
N VAL A 101 11.57 -1.19 -0.72
CA VAL A 101 10.66 -0.44 0.11
C VAL A 101 10.81 -0.95 1.55
N LEU A 102 11.10 -0.06 2.47
CA LEU A 102 11.27 -0.36 3.88
C LEU A 102 10.06 0.16 4.68
N PRO A 103 9.82 -0.36 5.90
CA PRO A 103 8.69 0.11 6.72
C PRO A 103 8.67 1.63 6.91
N GLU A 104 9.82 2.26 7.06
CA GLU A 104 9.93 3.71 7.23
C GLU A 104 9.39 4.48 6.03
N HIS A 105 9.53 3.95 4.82
CA HIS A 105 9.02 4.61 3.61
C HIS A 105 7.49 4.62 3.60
N VAL A 106 6.88 3.53 4.04
CA VAL A 106 5.44 3.44 4.19
C VAL A 106 4.96 4.39 5.29
N ALA A 107 5.64 4.39 6.43
CA ALA A 107 5.31 5.25 7.56
C ALA A 107 5.39 6.74 7.17
N ASN A 108 6.40 7.13 6.40
CA ASN A 108 6.54 8.51 5.94
C ASN A 108 5.37 8.93 5.04
N ALA A 109 4.93 8.05 4.14
CA ALA A 109 3.77 8.34 3.29
C ALA A 109 2.50 8.50 4.12
N VAL A 110 2.29 7.65 5.11
CA VAL A 110 1.16 7.76 6.04
C VAL A 110 1.20 9.08 6.79
N PHE A 111 2.38 9.47 7.28
CA PHE A 111 2.56 10.74 7.99
C PHE A 111 2.17 11.93 7.12
N VAL A 112 2.61 11.96 5.88
CA VAL A 112 2.28 13.06 4.96
C VAL A 112 0.78 13.10 4.66
N LEU A 113 0.15 11.94 4.44
CA LEU A 113 -1.29 11.87 4.20
C LEU A 113 -2.10 12.37 5.39
N ALA A 114 -1.65 12.11 6.61
CA ALA A 114 -2.32 12.54 7.83
C ALA A 114 -1.99 13.99 8.21
N SER A 115 -1.02 14.61 7.55
CA SER A 115 -0.59 15.95 7.87
C SER A 115 -1.52 17.01 7.28
N SER A 116 -1.42 18.24 7.81
CA SER A 116 -2.14 19.41 7.29
C SER A 116 -1.69 19.80 5.87
N GLU A 117 -0.53 19.32 5.44
CA GLU A 117 -0.01 19.58 4.09
C GLU A 117 -0.95 19.04 3.00
N LEU A 118 -1.68 17.96 3.29
CA LEU A 118 -2.65 17.38 2.38
C LEU A 118 -4.09 17.55 2.86
N SER A 119 -4.39 18.66 3.51
CA SER A 119 -5.69 18.93 4.13
C SER A 119 -6.87 18.89 3.15
N HIS A 120 -6.62 19.02 1.86
CA HIS A 120 -7.66 19.01 0.81
C HIS A 120 -7.59 17.75 -0.05
N THR A 121 -7.04 16.67 0.48
CA THR A 121 -6.88 15.41 -0.22
C THR A 121 -7.67 14.31 0.45
N THR A 122 -8.58 13.68 -0.28
CA THR A 122 -9.34 12.50 0.18
C THR A 122 -9.60 11.59 -1.01
N GLY A 123 -9.74 10.30 -0.77
CA GLY A 123 -9.95 9.31 -1.83
C GLY A 123 -8.70 8.94 -2.61
N LEU A 124 -7.52 9.29 -2.12
CA LEU A 124 -6.25 9.05 -2.81
C LEU A 124 -5.60 7.77 -2.30
N LEU A 125 -5.04 7.02 -3.25
CA LEU A 125 -4.17 5.86 -2.98
C LEU A 125 -2.77 6.19 -3.50
N VAL A 126 -1.79 6.24 -2.60
CA VAL A 126 -0.42 6.64 -2.93
C VAL A 126 0.44 5.38 -3.07
N PRO A 127 1.02 5.13 -4.25
CA PRO A 127 1.99 4.05 -4.39
C PRO A 127 3.25 4.33 -3.58
N VAL A 128 3.70 3.33 -2.84
CA VAL A 128 4.98 3.35 -2.11
C VAL A 128 5.74 2.10 -2.54
N ASP A 129 6.19 2.10 -3.79
CA ASP A 129 6.67 0.90 -4.46
C ASP A 129 7.97 1.11 -5.24
N ALA A 130 8.60 2.26 -5.06
CA ALA A 130 9.80 2.63 -5.82
C ALA A 130 9.58 2.62 -7.35
N GLY A 131 8.32 2.72 -7.77
CA GLY A 131 7.94 2.73 -9.16
C GLY A 131 7.82 1.32 -9.76
N VAL A 132 6.66 0.71 -9.64
CA VAL A 132 6.30 -0.52 -10.36
C VAL A 132 5.41 -0.11 -11.52
N ALA A 133 5.99 0.00 -12.72
CA ALA A 133 5.29 0.56 -13.88
C ALA A 133 3.99 -0.20 -14.19
N ALA A 134 3.97 -1.52 -14.02
CA ALA A 134 2.80 -2.35 -14.27
C ALA A 134 1.65 -2.05 -13.30
N ALA A 135 1.92 -1.37 -12.19
CA ALA A 135 0.91 -0.97 -11.20
C ALA A 135 0.51 0.51 -11.33
N PHE A 136 0.99 1.21 -12.35
CA PHE A 136 0.56 2.60 -12.58
C PHE A 136 -0.93 2.62 -12.90
N LEU A 137 -1.65 3.53 -12.26
CA LEU A 137 -3.07 3.74 -12.53
C LEU A 137 -3.24 4.38 -13.91
N ARG A 138 -4.30 3.96 -14.59
CA ARG A 138 -4.63 4.42 -15.95
C ARG A 138 -5.95 5.15 -15.97
#